data_bde7ef86db863933b0bb183b2361892b
#
_entry.id   bde7ef86db863933b0bb183b2361892b
#
_cell.length_a   1.000
_cell.length_b   1.000
_cell.length_c   1.000
_cell.angle_alpha   90.00
_cell.angle_beta   90.00
_cell.angle_gamma   90.00
#
_symmetry.space_group_name_H-M   'P 1'
#
loop_
_entity.id
_entity.type
_entity.pdbx_description
1 polymer ?
#
loop_
_entity_poly.entity_id
_entity_poly.type
_entity_poly.pdbx_seq_one_letter_code
_entity_poly.pdbx_strand_id
1 'polypeptide(L)'
;MAADQRHLYSVHGDETYASAFSVDRTTGRLQPLNRAETGGRNGVHQAIDPGGRFLVVASYGTGNVAVLPIRPDGALADAVELVTLPGQPGPHRIEQLSSHPHHVVFDTGGRSVIVPDKGLDRVFVFRFDAGNGKLTPTEQGAAVALRLGPTPCSIPSPIAHRVGGQ
;
A
#
# COMPACT_ATOMS: atom_id res chain seq x y z
N MET A 1 -2.96 7.67 12.09
CA MET A 1 -3.75 7.90 13.32
C MET A 1 -5.19 7.56 13.00
N ALA A 2 -5.91 6.91 13.91
CA ALA A 2 -7.33 6.63 13.74
C ALA A 2 -8.17 7.93 13.78
N ALA A 3 -9.38 7.90 13.20
CA ALA A 3 -10.26 9.08 13.15
C ALA A 3 -10.67 9.60 14.54
N ASP A 4 -10.73 8.71 15.54
CA ASP A 4 -11.02 9.04 16.95
C ASP A 4 -9.88 9.80 17.65
N GLN A 5 -8.70 9.89 17.03
CA GLN A 5 -7.47 10.48 17.58
C GLN A 5 -6.99 9.85 18.90
N ARG A 6 -7.49 8.63 19.22
CA ARG A 6 -7.12 7.89 20.44
C ARG A 6 -6.17 6.73 20.16
N HIS A 7 -6.07 6.32 18.91
CA HIS A 7 -5.26 5.19 18.51
C HIS A 7 -4.33 5.55 17.36
N LEU A 8 -3.14 4.98 17.40
CA LEU A 8 -2.14 5.07 16.34
C LEU A 8 -1.68 3.67 15.98
N TYR A 9 -1.53 3.42 14.69
CA TYR A 9 -1.00 2.16 14.18
C TYR A 9 0.28 2.43 13.40
N SER A 10 1.21 1.49 13.44
CA SER A 10 2.47 1.57 12.72
C SER A 10 2.81 0.21 12.13
N VAL A 11 3.26 0.20 10.88
CA VAL A 11 3.96 -0.90 10.27
C VAL A 11 5.46 -0.68 10.37
N HIS A 12 6.25 -1.73 10.22
CA HIS A 12 7.68 -1.69 10.43
C HIS A 12 8.40 -2.27 9.21
N GLY A 13 9.42 -1.53 8.72
CA GLY A 13 10.31 -2.02 7.68
C GLY A 13 11.03 -3.28 8.13
N ASP A 14 11.14 -4.26 7.23
CA ASP A 14 11.79 -5.57 7.44
C ASP A 14 11.10 -6.51 8.44
N GLU A 15 10.06 -6.07 9.13
CA GLU A 15 9.29 -6.87 10.09
C GLU A 15 8.00 -7.42 9.46
N THR A 16 7.32 -8.32 10.22
CA THR A 16 6.12 -9.04 9.77
C THR A 16 4.85 -8.60 10.49
N TYR A 17 4.93 -7.63 11.38
CA TYR A 17 3.82 -7.22 12.23
C TYR A 17 3.48 -5.73 12.09
N ALA A 18 2.26 -5.40 12.51
CA ALA A 18 1.82 -4.04 12.80
C ALA A 18 1.70 -3.84 14.31
N SER A 19 1.97 -2.64 14.80
CA SER A 19 1.84 -2.24 16.20
C SER A 19 0.67 -1.30 16.40
N ALA A 20 -0.06 -1.48 17.50
CA ALA A 20 -1.13 -0.61 17.96
C ALA A 20 -0.70 0.14 19.23
N PHE A 21 -1.08 1.40 19.31
CA PHE A 21 -0.81 2.28 20.45
C PHE A 21 -2.08 3.06 20.82
N SER A 22 -2.31 3.26 22.11
CA SER A 22 -3.22 4.31 22.57
C SER A 22 -2.48 5.64 22.64
N VAL A 23 -3.22 6.74 22.43
CA VAL A 23 -2.70 8.11 22.45
C VAL A 23 -3.34 8.86 23.60
N ASP A 24 -2.53 9.33 24.55
CA ASP A 24 -2.97 10.30 25.54
C ASP A 24 -3.15 11.66 24.85
N ARG A 25 -4.38 12.10 24.70
CA ARG A 25 -4.72 13.33 23.97
C ARG A 25 -4.21 14.61 24.64
N THR A 26 -3.93 14.55 25.94
CA THR A 26 -3.43 15.71 26.70
C THR A 26 -1.93 15.88 26.54
N THR A 27 -1.19 14.77 26.57
CA THR A 27 0.26 14.78 26.58
C THR A 27 0.89 14.35 25.25
N GLY A 28 0.09 13.74 24.35
CA GLY A 28 0.58 13.13 23.09
C GLY A 28 1.37 11.83 23.31
N ARG A 29 1.44 11.32 24.53
CA ARG A 29 2.20 10.09 24.82
C ARG A 29 1.52 8.88 24.23
N LEU A 30 2.35 7.99 23.66
CA LEU A 30 1.92 6.71 23.12
C LEU A 30 2.15 5.62 24.18
N GLN A 31 1.14 4.76 24.36
CA GLN A 31 1.26 3.54 25.14
C GLN A 31 1.01 2.34 24.22
N PRO A 32 1.92 1.36 24.16
CA PRO A 32 1.72 0.19 23.32
C PRO A 32 0.53 -0.63 23.82
N LEU A 33 -0.34 -1.02 22.90
CA LEU A 33 -1.45 -1.95 23.14
C LEU A 33 -1.04 -3.38 22.82
N ASN A 34 -0.72 -3.63 21.54
CA ASN A 34 -0.24 -4.94 21.09
C ASN A 34 0.48 -4.85 19.75
N ARG A 35 0.96 -6.01 19.30
CA ARG A 35 1.40 -6.31 17.95
C ARG A 35 0.54 -7.42 17.38
N ALA A 36 0.32 -7.41 16.05
CA ALA A 36 -0.37 -8.46 15.32
C ALA A 36 0.36 -8.75 14.02
N GLU A 37 0.48 -10.03 13.67
CA GLU A 37 1.13 -10.47 12.44
C GLU A 37 0.31 -10.04 11.23
N THR A 38 0.99 -9.51 10.21
CA THR A 38 0.38 -9.09 8.96
C THR A 38 0.36 -10.20 7.91
N GLY A 39 1.06 -11.30 8.15
CA GLY A 39 1.25 -12.35 7.14
C GLY A 39 2.14 -11.94 5.97
N GLY A 40 2.73 -10.75 6.04
CA GLY A 40 3.67 -10.22 5.06
C GLY A 40 4.90 -9.63 5.72
N ARG A 41 5.91 -9.30 4.94
CA ARG A 41 7.15 -8.68 5.42
C ARG A 41 7.35 -7.32 4.77
N ASN A 42 7.99 -6.42 5.52
CA ASN A 42 8.26 -5.05 5.10
C ASN A 42 6.96 -4.30 4.77
N GLY A 43 6.11 -4.10 5.78
CA GLY A 43 4.95 -3.23 5.70
C GLY A 43 5.39 -1.78 5.46
N VAL A 44 5.00 -1.20 4.32
CA VAL A 44 5.43 0.15 3.92
C VAL A 44 4.31 1.18 3.97
N HIS A 45 3.07 0.74 3.90
CA HIS A 45 1.92 1.63 3.98
C HIS A 45 0.72 0.93 4.60
N GLN A 46 -0.12 1.72 5.26
CA GLN A 46 -1.34 1.25 5.89
C GLN A 46 -2.46 2.27 5.79
N ALA A 47 -3.69 1.79 5.77
CA ALA A 47 -4.90 2.61 5.81
C ALA A 47 -5.92 2.01 6.76
N ILE A 48 -6.65 2.86 7.48
CA ILE A 48 -7.77 2.45 8.31
C ILE A 48 -9.06 2.64 7.50
N ASP A 49 -9.98 1.68 7.55
CA ASP A 49 -11.28 1.84 6.92
C ASP A 49 -12.06 3.02 7.53
N PRO A 50 -12.96 3.69 6.80
CA PRO A 50 -13.71 4.82 7.33
C PRO A 50 -14.54 4.51 8.58
N GLY A 51 -14.91 3.24 8.78
CA GLY A 51 -15.60 2.78 9.99
C GLY A 51 -14.68 2.56 11.19
N GLY A 52 -13.35 2.64 11.02
CA GLY A 52 -12.37 2.45 12.09
C GLY A 52 -12.27 1.02 12.61
N ARG A 53 -12.71 0.02 11.84
CA ARG A 53 -12.79 -1.38 12.27
C ARG A 53 -11.71 -2.27 11.69
N PHE A 54 -11.03 -1.82 10.65
CA PHE A 54 -10.02 -2.60 9.96
C PHE A 54 -8.81 -1.74 9.60
N LEU A 55 -7.63 -2.33 9.76
CA LEU A 55 -6.36 -1.82 9.26
C LEU A 55 -5.98 -2.64 8.02
N VAL A 56 -5.76 -1.97 6.89
CA VAL A 56 -5.25 -2.60 5.67
C VAL A 56 -3.78 -2.26 5.53
N VAL A 57 -2.94 -3.26 5.29
CA VAL A 57 -1.47 -3.13 5.23
C VAL A 57 -0.97 -3.59 3.88
N ALA A 58 -0.13 -2.79 3.24
CA ALA A 58 0.63 -3.16 2.04
C ALA A 58 2.04 -3.59 2.45
N SER A 59 2.41 -4.84 2.11
CA SER A 59 3.71 -5.44 2.44
C SER A 59 4.58 -5.53 1.19
N TYR A 60 5.55 -4.64 1.09
CA TYR A 60 6.45 -4.49 -0.06
C TYR A 60 7.29 -5.74 -0.31
N GLY A 61 7.85 -6.33 0.75
CA GLY A 61 8.80 -7.44 0.66
C GLY A 61 8.20 -8.75 0.20
N THR A 62 6.90 -8.97 0.45
CA THR A 62 6.19 -10.22 0.12
C THR A 62 5.13 -10.07 -0.95
N GLY A 63 4.87 -8.84 -1.43
CA GLY A 63 3.91 -8.62 -2.52
C GLY A 63 2.47 -8.92 -2.15
N ASN A 64 2.05 -8.63 -0.92
CA ASN A 64 0.71 -8.91 -0.45
C ASN A 64 0.04 -7.73 0.27
N VAL A 65 -1.26 -7.84 0.45
CA VAL A 65 -2.08 -6.91 1.22
C VAL A 65 -2.82 -7.70 2.30
N ALA A 66 -2.71 -7.26 3.55
CA ALA A 66 -3.37 -7.85 4.70
C ALA A 66 -4.47 -6.96 5.24
N VAL A 67 -5.52 -7.56 5.81
CA VAL A 67 -6.58 -6.85 6.53
C VAL A 67 -6.65 -7.37 7.96
N LEU A 68 -6.42 -6.48 8.93
CA LEU A 68 -6.42 -6.79 10.35
C LEU A 68 -7.61 -6.10 11.03
N PRO A 69 -8.45 -6.81 11.78
CA PRO A 69 -9.50 -6.19 12.58
C PRO A 69 -8.92 -5.31 13.69
N ILE A 70 -9.54 -4.15 13.91
CA ILE A 70 -9.30 -3.27 15.04
C ILE A 70 -10.38 -3.57 16.09
N ARG A 71 -9.96 -3.93 17.29
CA ARG A 71 -10.83 -4.21 18.43
C ARG A 71 -11.40 -2.92 19.03
N PRO A 72 -12.48 -2.97 19.81
CA PRO A 72 -13.04 -1.79 20.46
C PRO A 72 -12.08 -1.03 21.39
N ASP A 73 -11.09 -1.72 21.94
CA ASP A 73 -10.02 -1.15 22.77
C ASP A 73 -8.86 -0.57 21.95
N GLY A 74 -8.93 -0.64 20.62
CA GLY A 74 -7.90 -0.17 19.68
C GLY A 74 -6.80 -1.18 19.41
N ALA A 75 -6.78 -2.34 20.07
CA ALA A 75 -5.81 -3.39 19.78
C ALA A 75 -6.10 -4.06 18.42
N LEU A 76 -5.07 -4.56 17.76
CA LEU A 76 -5.20 -5.32 16.51
C LEU A 76 -5.51 -6.79 16.81
N ALA A 77 -6.34 -7.40 15.96
CA ALA A 77 -6.49 -8.87 15.91
C ALA A 77 -5.66 -9.41 14.74
N ASP A 78 -5.53 -10.76 14.70
CA ASP A 78 -4.86 -11.44 13.59
C ASP A 78 -5.54 -11.15 12.25
N ALA A 79 -4.76 -11.19 11.18
CA ALA A 79 -5.25 -10.89 9.84
C ALA A 79 -6.40 -11.85 9.45
N VAL A 80 -7.51 -11.27 8.99
CA VAL A 80 -8.69 -12.01 8.49
C VAL A 80 -8.67 -12.20 6.99
N GLU A 81 -7.82 -11.46 6.30
CA GLU A 81 -7.62 -11.54 4.86
C GLU A 81 -6.15 -11.30 4.52
N LEU A 82 -5.63 -12.09 3.59
CA LEU A 82 -4.30 -11.95 3.03
C LEU A 82 -4.37 -12.20 1.51
N VAL A 83 -4.14 -11.16 0.73
CA VAL A 83 -4.19 -11.20 -0.72
C VAL A 83 -2.80 -11.03 -1.31
N THR A 84 -2.31 -12.05 -2.02
CA THR A 84 -1.11 -11.94 -2.86
C THR A 84 -1.49 -11.30 -4.19
N LEU A 85 -0.74 -10.28 -4.61
CA LEU A 85 -1.02 -9.56 -5.85
C LEU A 85 -0.45 -10.32 -7.06
N PRO A 86 -1.31 -10.78 -8.00
CA PRO A 86 -0.85 -11.56 -9.13
C PRO A 86 -0.38 -10.66 -10.28
N GLY A 87 0.65 -11.09 -11.00
CA GLY A 87 1.09 -10.40 -12.21
C GLY A 87 2.48 -10.78 -12.65
N GLN A 88 2.84 -10.27 -13.83
CA GLN A 88 4.22 -10.37 -14.34
C GLN A 88 5.00 -9.15 -13.88
N PRO A 89 6.28 -9.32 -13.50
CA PRO A 89 7.16 -8.22 -13.16
C PRO A 89 7.22 -7.15 -14.27
N GLY A 90 7.43 -5.92 -13.85
CA GLY A 90 7.62 -4.81 -14.78
C GLY A 90 9.00 -4.86 -15.48
N PRO A 91 9.27 -3.88 -16.37
CA PRO A 91 10.46 -3.92 -17.23
C PRO A 91 11.78 -3.59 -16.50
N HIS A 92 11.73 -3.04 -15.30
CA HIS A 92 12.94 -2.61 -14.60
C HIS A 92 13.63 -3.78 -13.92
N ARG A 93 14.83 -4.13 -14.40
CA ARG A 93 15.55 -5.37 -14.04
C ARG A 93 15.96 -5.52 -12.57
N ILE A 94 15.98 -4.44 -11.80
CA ILE A 94 16.40 -4.45 -10.38
C ILE A 94 15.20 -4.18 -9.47
N GLU A 95 14.35 -3.19 -9.82
CA GLU A 95 13.32 -2.67 -8.95
C GLU A 95 11.95 -3.36 -9.12
N GLN A 96 11.80 -4.20 -10.16
CA GLN A 96 10.54 -4.83 -10.54
C GLN A 96 10.71 -6.35 -10.75
N LEU A 97 11.37 -7.02 -9.79
CA LEU A 97 11.60 -8.47 -9.85
C LEU A 97 10.38 -9.26 -9.39
N SER A 98 9.49 -8.66 -8.62
CA SER A 98 8.28 -9.25 -8.07
C SER A 98 7.25 -8.16 -7.75
N SER A 99 6.08 -8.56 -7.25
CA SER A 99 5.09 -7.62 -6.69
C SER A 99 5.69 -6.81 -5.52
N HIS A 100 5.50 -5.51 -5.55
CA HIS A 100 5.93 -4.56 -4.52
C HIS A 100 4.83 -3.51 -4.30
N PRO A 101 3.72 -3.86 -3.60
CA PRO A 101 2.70 -2.89 -3.25
C PRO A 101 3.31 -1.82 -2.35
N HIS A 102 3.18 -0.55 -2.75
CA HIS A 102 3.86 0.56 -2.11
C HIS A 102 2.91 1.51 -1.38
N HIS A 103 1.64 1.40 -1.64
CA HIS A 103 0.60 2.22 -1.03
C HIS A 103 -0.70 1.45 -0.91
N VAL A 104 -1.57 1.86 -0.01
CA VAL A 104 -2.94 1.38 0.10
C VAL A 104 -3.83 2.52 0.55
N VAL A 105 -4.98 2.72 -0.11
CA VAL A 105 -5.91 3.79 0.22
C VAL A 105 -7.35 3.33 -0.03
N PHE A 106 -8.27 3.79 0.80
CA PHE A 106 -9.69 3.65 0.56
C PHE A 106 -10.20 4.76 -0.37
N ASP A 107 -11.19 4.43 -1.19
CA ASP A 107 -11.98 5.47 -1.87
C ASP A 107 -12.78 6.29 -0.84
N THR A 108 -13.31 7.42 -1.25
CA THR A 108 -14.08 8.32 -0.38
C THR A 108 -15.33 7.68 0.21
N GLY A 109 -15.85 6.63 -0.44
CA GLY A 109 -17.01 5.86 0.02
C GLY A 109 -16.66 4.69 0.94
N GLY A 110 -15.37 4.38 1.12
CA GLY A 110 -14.90 3.26 1.93
C GLY A 110 -15.30 1.88 1.39
N ARG A 111 -15.66 1.81 0.11
CA ARG A 111 -16.10 0.57 -0.54
C ARG A 111 -15.04 -0.08 -1.41
N SER A 112 -14.00 0.66 -1.73
CA SER A 112 -12.90 0.18 -2.56
C SER A 112 -11.57 0.44 -1.88
N VAL A 113 -10.66 -0.52 -2.03
CA VAL A 113 -9.25 -0.41 -1.64
C VAL A 113 -8.42 -0.36 -2.92
N ILE A 114 -7.60 0.66 -3.04
CA ILE A 114 -6.73 0.91 -4.19
C ILE A 114 -5.29 0.67 -3.77
N VAL A 115 -4.58 -0.17 -4.51
CA VAL A 115 -3.22 -0.61 -4.19
C VAL A 115 -2.31 -0.43 -5.41
N PRO A 116 -1.54 0.65 -5.49
CA PRO A 116 -0.46 0.78 -6.45
C PRO A 116 0.67 -0.21 -6.15
N ASP A 117 1.06 -0.97 -7.16
CA ASP A 117 2.15 -1.94 -7.10
C ASP A 117 3.28 -1.49 -8.03
N LYS A 118 4.41 -1.12 -7.43
CA LYS A 118 5.61 -0.67 -8.14
C LYS A 118 6.26 -1.81 -8.93
N GLY A 119 6.25 -3.02 -8.37
CA GLY A 119 6.94 -4.17 -8.95
C GLY A 119 6.26 -4.72 -10.19
N LEU A 120 4.93 -4.63 -10.24
CA LEU A 120 4.12 -5.11 -11.35
C LEU A 120 3.70 -4.00 -12.32
N ASP A 121 4.05 -2.73 -12.01
CA ASP A 121 3.63 -1.56 -12.82
C ASP A 121 2.10 -1.47 -12.94
N ARG A 122 1.39 -1.70 -11.85
CA ARG A 122 -0.07 -1.86 -11.83
C ARG A 122 -0.72 -1.17 -10.66
N VAL A 123 -2.00 -0.85 -10.81
CA VAL A 123 -2.89 -0.44 -9.73
C VAL A 123 -3.97 -1.49 -9.59
N PHE A 124 -4.05 -2.12 -8.42
CA PHE A 124 -5.11 -3.05 -8.08
C PHE A 124 -6.26 -2.31 -7.41
N VAL A 125 -7.47 -2.72 -7.72
CA VAL A 125 -8.68 -2.21 -7.08
C VAL A 125 -9.49 -3.39 -6.55
N PHE A 126 -9.77 -3.36 -5.26
CA PHE A 126 -10.57 -4.37 -4.58
C PHE A 126 -11.87 -3.75 -4.06
N ARG A 127 -12.97 -4.47 -4.15
CA ARG A 127 -14.14 -4.18 -3.34
C ARG A 127 -13.84 -4.61 -1.91
N PHE A 128 -14.12 -3.72 -0.97
CA PHE A 128 -13.95 -3.97 0.46
C PHE A 128 -15.30 -4.28 1.12
N ASP A 129 -15.37 -5.41 1.81
CA ASP A 129 -16.52 -5.74 2.65
C ASP A 129 -16.25 -5.29 4.08
N ALA A 130 -16.84 -4.18 4.47
CA ALA A 130 -16.70 -3.64 5.82
C ALA A 130 -17.36 -4.50 6.91
N GLY A 131 -18.13 -5.54 6.57
CA GLY A 131 -18.73 -6.49 7.52
C GLY A 131 -17.74 -7.53 8.03
N ASN A 132 -16.81 -7.96 7.17
CA ASN A 132 -15.89 -9.08 7.48
C ASN A 132 -14.43 -8.81 7.09
N GLY A 133 -14.11 -7.64 6.49
CA GLY A 133 -12.76 -7.27 6.08
C GLY A 133 -12.28 -7.90 4.77
N LYS A 134 -13.16 -8.55 4.00
CA LYS A 134 -12.77 -9.20 2.74
C LYS A 134 -12.45 -8.22 1.62
N LEU A 135 -11.43 -8.58 0.84
CA LEU A 135 -11.03 -7.91 -0.39
C LEU A 135 -11.38 -8.79 -1.60
N THR A 136 -12.29 -8.30 -2.46
CA THR A 136 -12.66 -9.00 -3.70
C THR A 136 -12.15 -8.20 -4.88
N PRO A 137 -11.33 -8.79 -5.79
CA PRO A 137 -10.89 -8.11 -7.00
C PRO A 137 -12.10 -7.61 -7.82
N THR A 138 -12.00 -6.41 -8.38
CA THR A 138 -13.03 -5.88 -9.27
C THR A 138 -12.73 -6.28 -10.73
N GLU A 139 -13.76 -6.60 -11.51
CA GLU A 139 -13.60 -7.00 -12.93
C GLU A 139 -12.94 -5.89 -13.78
N GLN A 140 -13.17 -4.63 -13.45
CA GLN A 140 -12.67 -3.48 -14.21
C GLN A 140 -11.34 -2.93 -13.68
N GLY A 141 -10.87 -3.36 -12.53
CA GLY A 141 -9.75 -2.76 -11.84
C GLY A 141 -8.65 -3.71 -11.39
N ALA A 142 -8.67 -4.95 -11.88
CA ALA A 142 -7.63 -5.90 -11.46
C ALA A 142 -6.21 -5.43 -11.81
N ALA A 143 -6.05 -4.60 -12.84
CA ALA A 143 -4.76 -3.96 -13.13
C ALA A 143 -4.90 -2.94 -14.27
N VAL A 144 -4.76 -1.67 -13.97
CA VAL A 144 -4.39 -0.68 -14.99
C VAL A 144 -2.87 -0.75 -15.12
N ALA A 145 -2.38 -1.29 -16.23
CA ALA A 145 -0.95 -1.20 -16.54
C ALA A 145 -0.62 0.28 -16.73
N LEU A 146 0.17 0.83 -15.84
CA LEU A 146 0.81 2.12 -16.04
C LEU A 146 1.93 1.89 -17.07
N ARG A 147 1.58 1.90 -18.36
CA ARG A 147 2.61 1.98 -19.39
C ARG A 147 3.25 3.34 -19.25
N LEU A 148 4.34 3.42 -18.56
CA LEU A 148 5.35 4.40 -18.88
C LEU A 148 5.83 4.00 -20.28
N GLY A 149 5.22 4.61 -21.30
CA GLY A 149 5.74 4.51 -22.65
C GLY A 149 7.24 4.82 -22.59
N PRO A 150 8.08 4.25 -23.46
CA PRO A 150 9.44 4.70 -23.59
C PRO A 150 9.36 6.20 -23.87
N THR A 151 9.68 7.01 -22.87
CA THR A 151 10.04 8.41 -23.14
C THR A 151 11.28 8.34 -24.00
N PRO A 152 11.20 8.67 -25.30
CA PRO A 152 12.43 8.88 -26.03
C PRO A 152 13.04 10.12 -25.37
N CYS A 153 14.04 9.90 -24.54
CA CYS A 153 14.96 10.95 -24.18
C CYS A 153 15.79 11.25 -25.44
N SER A 154 15.16 11.82 -26.44
CA SER A 154 15.83 12.52 -27.51
C SER A 154 16.23 13.87 -26.95
N ILE A 155 17.38 13.92 -26.32
CA ILE A 155 18.14 15.16 -26.19
C ILE A 155 18.41 15.60 -27.65
N PRO A 156 17.89 16.74 -28.14
CA PRO A 156 18.26 17.21 -29.44
C PRO A 156 19.77 17.52 -29.40
N SER A 157 20.52 16.83 -30.27
CA SER A 157 21.92 17.12 -30.46
C SER A 157 22.07 18.62 -30.76
N PRO A 158 23.05 19.31 -30.17
CA PRO A 158 23.29 20.73 -30.47
C PRO A 158 23.57 20.85 -31.96
N ILE A 159 22.85 21.77 -32.58
CA ILE A 159 22.98 22.18 -33.97
C ILE A 159 24.46 22.52 -34.20
N ALA A 160 25.11 21.75 -35.04
CA ALA A 160 26.45 22.12 -35.55
C ALA A 160 26.32 23.39 -36.39
N HIS A 161 26.77 24.50 -35.85
CA HIS A 161 27.00 25.71 -36.63
C HIS A 161 28.05 25.41 -37.71
N ARG A 162 27.60 25.32 -38.97
CA ARG A 162 28.52 25.43 -40.11
C ARG A 162 29.06 26.83 -40.11
N VAL A 163 30.33 26.96 -39.76
CA VAL A 163 31.13 28.16 -40.10
C VAL A 163 31.46 28.06 -41.59
N GLY A 164 30.78 28.86 -42.39
CA GLY A 164 31.16 29.07 -43.79
C GLY A 164 32.44 29.88 -43.82
N GLY A 165 33.52 29.29 -44.31
CA GLY A 165 34.72 30.02 -44.68
C GLY A 165 34.67 30.40 -46.13
N GLN A 166 34.95 31.66 -46.41
CA GLN A 166 35.48 32.12 -47.68
C GLN A 166 37.01 31.98 -47.65
#